data_c2d89bd6bb3b750a7da349189c33cee1
#
_entry.id   c2d89bd6bb3b750a7da349189c33cee1
#
_cell.length_a   1.000
_cell.length_b   1.000
_cell.length_c   1.000
_cell.angle_alpha   90.00
_cell.angle_beta   90.00
_cell.angle_gamma   90.00
#
_symmetry.space_group_name_H-M   'P 1'
#
loop_
_entity.id
_entity.type
_entity.pdbx_description
1 polymer ?
#
loop_
_entity_poly.entity_id
_entity_poly.type
_entity_poly.pdbx_seq_one_letter_code
_entity_poly.pdbx_strand_id
1 'polypeptide(L)'
;MICSVRTMCIHGIRGNLVTAEAYISNGLPGFDIVGLPDAAVKEARERVRAAAKSSGVTFPNSRITVNLAPASLKKSGTHFDLPILLAILAAYGQVRKPRLDCAFLGEVALDGTVRRVSGVLPMVLAAKREGIERIYVPAENAAEATLAHGPAIYPITSVSQLVDGLNGLTELEEEPIWVPTQENVPQLDFKDVLGQEKVKRALEVAAAGGHNVLLIGPPGSGKSMLSKRLPSILPDMTWEESLEVTQIYSVLGRLNEHHPLVSRRPFRAPHHTVSNAGLVGGGSNPIPGEISMAHKGVLFLDEMPEFRKDSLDLMRQPLEDGQVTISRVSGTVTYPAEFMMVCAMNPCKCGWYGDPSGRCQCSEAAVHAYQSRISGPMLDRIDIVVEVTSVQYEDLRTRAEGEPSSAIKQRVDDARSIQNQRFGVSSGMCNARMGPGEMRLYCALDEEAEALMKLAFESMGLTARSYDRIIRVARTVADLDGSPDIQAQHIAEAIQYRSVQIGSRW
;
A
#
# COMPACT_ATOMS: atom_id res chain seq x y z
N MET A 1 44.25 9.50 -8.31
CA MET A 1 43.53 10.22 -7.26
C MET A 1 42.28 9.42 -6.93
N ILE A 2 41.85 9.34 -5.65
CA ILE A 2 40.70 8.55 -5.22
C ILE A 2 39.82 9.36 -4.26
N CYS A 3 38.50 9.24 -4.42
CA CYS A 3 37.53 9.78 -3.47
C CYS A 3 36.29 8.88 -3.41
N SER A 4 35.68 8.82 -2.23
CA SER A 4 34.48 8.04 -1.95
C SER A 4 33.35 8.95 -1.49
N VAL A 5 32.14 8.76 -2.03
CA VAL A 5 30.95 9.52 -1.71
C VAL A 5 29.84 8.51 -1.35
N ARG A 6 29.15 8.72 -0.25
CA ARG A 6 28.04 7.87 0.19
C ARG A 6 26.75 8.22 -0.54
N THR A 7 25.99 7.22 -0.86
CA THR A 7 24.64 7.29 -1.45
C THR A 7 23.82 6.11 -0.96
N MET A 8 22.56 6.05 -1.33
CA MET A 8 21.66 4.97 -0.98
C MET A 8 21.13 4.27 -2.23
N CYS A 9 20.73 3.03 -2.11
CA CYS A 9 19.92 2.35 -3.13
C CYS A 9 18.72 1.66 -2.48
N ILE A 10 17.71 1.33 -3.28
CA ILE A 10 16.54 0.57 -2.82
C ILE A 10 16.53 -0.83 -3.42
N HIS A 11 16.10 -1.79 -2.60
CA HIS A 11 15.73 -3.13 -3.04
C HIS A 11 14.35 -3.46 -2.44
N GLY A 12 13.32 -3.43 -3.28
CA GLY A 12 11.94 -3.38 -2.80
C GLY A 12 11.63 -2.05 -2.11
N ILE A 13 11.27 -2.12 -0.83
CA ILE A 13 11.09 -0.94 0.04
C ILE A 13 12.27 -0.75 1.02
N ARG A 14 13.30 -1.58 0.93
CA ARG A 14 14.46 -1.49 1.84
C ARG A 14 15.55 -0.66 1.19
N GLY A 15 15.96 0.40 1.88
CA GLY A 15 17.15 1.16 1.53
C GLY A 15 18.42 0.46 2.01
N ASN A 16 19.52 0.62 1.25
CA ASN A 16 20.86 0.10 1.56
C ASN A 16 21.89 1.17 1.25
N LEU A 17 22.93 1.24 2.10
CA LEU A 17 24.05 2.14 1.89
C LEU A 17 24.90 1.67 0.71
N VAL A 18 25.27 2.61 -0.17
CA VAL A 18 26.18 2.41 -1.29
C VAL A 18 27.26 3.47 -1.24
N THR A 19 28.48 3.10 -1.61
CA THR A 19 29.61 4.04 -1.75
C THR A 19 30.01 4.13 -3.21
N ALA A 20 30.00 5.32 -3.78
CA ALA A 20 30.56 5.62 -5.08
C ALA A 20 32.03 6.00 -4.91
N GLU A 21 32.93 5.16 -5.39
CA GLU A 21 34.38 5.32 -5.30
C GLU A 21 34.94 5.67 -6.67
N ALA A 22 35.38 6.92 -6.85
CA ALA A 22 36.01 7.35 -8.10
C ALA A 22 37.51 7.24 -8.03
N TYR A 23 38.11 6.58 -9.01
CA TYR A 23 39.57 6.49 -9.22
C TYR A 23 39.91 7.12 -10.53
N ILE A 24 40.81 8.12 -10.49
CA ILE A 24 41.34 8.82 -11.68
C ILE A 24 42.80 8.46 -11.83
N SER A 25 43.14 7.88 -13.00
CA SER A 25 44.51 7.48 -13.37
C SER A 25 44.96 8.16 -14.70
N ASN A 26 46.27 8.25 -14.87
CA ASN A 26 46.85 8.67 -16.14
C ASN A 26 46.57 7.61 -17.21
N GLY A 27 46.36 8.03 -18.45
CA GLY A 27 46.11 7.12 -19.57
C GLY A 27 45.13 7.71 -20.59
N LEU A 28 44.82 6.93 -21.60
CA LEU A 28 43.81 7.31 -22.59
C LEU A 28 42.47 7.59 -21.90
N PRO A 29 41.78 8.67 -22.30
CA PRO A 29 40.48 9.04 -21.75
C PRO A 29 39.50 7.88 -21.84
N GLY A 30 38.88 7.51 -20.71
CA GLY A 30 37.87 6.48 -20.59
C GLY A 30 37.07 6.68 -19.36
N PHE A 31 35.79 6.21 -19.35
CA PHE A 31 34.94 6.29 -18.19
C PHE A 31 34.14 4.97 -18.01
N ASP A 32 34.49 4.23 -16.97
CA ASP A 32 33.90 2.94 -16.63
C ASP A 32 33.20 2.99 -15.30
N ILE A 33 32.00 2.36 -15.20
CA ILE A 33 31.24 2.18 -13.96
C ILE A 33 31.14 0.68 -13.68
N VAL A 34 31.61 0.26 -12.50
CA VAL A 34 31.61 -1.14 -12.03
C VAL A 34 30.80 -1.29 -10.74
N GLY A 35 30.54 -2.51 -10.28
CA GLY A 35 29.76 -2.79 -9.07
C GLY A 35 28.30 -3.15 -9.34
N LEU A 36 28.05 -3.97 -10.39
CA LEU A 36 26.73 -4.42 -10.83
C LEU A 36 25.74 -3.32 -11.21
N PRO A 37 26.15 -2.31 -12.01
CA PRO A 37 25.25 -1.27 -12.50
C PRO A 37 24.26 -1.84 -13.53
N ASP A 38 22.99 -1.41 -13.47
CA ASP A 38 22.03 -1.66 -14.54
C ASP A 38 22.29 -0.76 -15.78
N ALA A 39 21.40 -0.84 -16.78
CA ALA A 39 21.55 -0.02 -18.00
C ALA A 39 21.46 1.49 -17.69
N ALA A 40 20.52 1.90 -16.82
CA ALA A 40 20.31 3.31 -16.47
C ALA A 40 21.53 3.90 -15.76
N VAL A 41 22.17 3.14 -14.86
CA VAL A 41 23.41 3.54 -14.18
C VAL A 41 24.59 3.58 -15.14
N LYS A 42 24.65 2.67 -16.13
CA LYS A 42 25.71 2.74 -17.17
C LYS A 42 25.58 3.97 -18.07
N GLU A 43 24.36 4.38 -18.37
CA GLU A 43 24.10 5.60 -19.15
C GLU A 43 24.43 6.90 -18.38
N ALA A 44 24.57 6.84 -17.06
CA ALA A 44 25.03 7.98 -16.25
C ALA A 44 26.32 8.62 -16.77
N ARG A 45 27.20 7.84 -17.44
CA ARG A 45 28.44 8.33 -18.00
C ARG A 45 28.26 9.57 -18.92
N GLU A 46 27.25 9.50 -19.77
CA GLU A 46 27.01 10.60 -20.75
C GLU A 46 26.32 11.77 -20.04
N ARG A 47 25.34 11.49 -19.14
CA ARG A 47 24.67 12.56 -18.39
C ARG A 47 25.63 13.32 -17.49
N VAL A 48 26.45 12.62 -16.71
CA VAL A 48 27.43 13.19 -15.78
C VAL A 48 28.47 14.06 -16.50
N ARG A 49 28.96 13.57 -17.66
CA ARG A 49 29.93 14.35 -18.47
C ARG A 49 29.31 15.62 -19.01
N ALA A 50 28.11 15.56 -19.58
CA ALA A 50 27.41 16.71 -20.13
C ALA A 50 27.08 17.73 -19.05
N ALA A 51 26.52 17.26 -17.92
CA ALA A 51 26.16 18.09 -16.79
C ALA A 51 27.36 18.82 -16.17
N ALA A 52 28.49 18.15 -16.02
CA ALA A 52 29.72 18.80 -15.57
C ALA A 52 30.08 19.98 -16.44
N LYS A 53 30.11 19.80 -17.79
CA LYS A 53 30.39 20.83 -18.74
C LYS A 53 29.42 22.01 -18.68
N SER A 54 28.12 21.71 -18.58
CA SER A 54 27.07 22.73 -18.51
C SER A 54 27.10 23.52 -17.19
N SER A 55 27.54 22.87 -16.09
CA SER A 55 27.64 23.49 -14.76
C SER A 55 28.95 24.29 -14.56
N GLY A 56 29.77 24.45 -15.59
CA GLY A 56 31.02 25.22 -15.51
C GLY A 56 32.16 24.53 -14.76
N VAL A 57 32.01 23.22 -14.43
CA VAL A 57 33.07 22.44 -13.77
C VAL A 57 33.88 21.65 -14.81
N THR A 58 35.16 21.50 -14.56
CA THR A 58 36.06 20.79 -15.49
C THR A 58 35.96 19.29 -15.30
N PHE A 59 35.49 18.55 -16.30
CA PHE A 59 35.51 17.11 -16.29
C PHE A 59 36.90 16.56 -16.64
N PRO A 60 37.47 15.61 -15.86
CA PRO A 60 38.82 15.10 -16.12
C PRO A 60 38.95 14.42 -17.47
N ASN A 61 39.96 14.82 -18.25
CA ASN A 61 40.33 14.18 -19.53
C ASN A 61 41.35 13.06 -19.27
N SER A 62 40.98 12.08 -18.46
CA SER A 62 41.81 10.99 -17.98
C SER A 62 41.01 9.68 -17.94
N ARG A 63 41.66 8.59 -17.54
CA ARG A 63 40.94 7.34 -17.33
C ARG A 63 40.24 7.37 -15.97
N ILE A 64 38.90 7.28 -15.95
CA ILE A 64 38.03 7.33 -14.78
C ILE A 64 37.41 5.95 -14.57
N THR A 65 37.52 5.41 -13.39
CA THR A 65 36.77 4.22 -12.99
C THR A 65 35.98 4.56 -11.73
N VAL A 66 34.65 4.34 -11.78
CA VAL A 66 33.78 4.51 -10.60
C VAL A 66 33.28 3.12 -10.18
N ASN A 67 33.56 2.75 -8.94
CA ASN A 67 33.05 1.54 -8.32
C ASN A 67 31.88 1.87 -7.41
N LEU A 68 30.76 1.15 -7.55
CA LEU A 68 29.60 1.26 -6.66
C LEU A 68 29.62 0.08 -5.69
N ALA A 69 30.15 0.30 -4.51
CA ALA A 69 30.27 -0.74 -3.45
C ALA A 69 29.03 -0.79 -2.56
N PRO A 70 28.60 -1.99 -2.05
CA PRO A 70 29.21 -3.30 -2.24
C PRO A 70 28.79 -3.95 -3.57
N ALA A 71 29.66 -4.76 -4.16
CA ALA A 71 29.40 -5.45 -5.43
C ALA A 71 28.31 -6.54 -5.34
N SER A 72 27.89 -6.94 -4.14
CA SER A 72 26.83 -7.94 -3.93
C SER A 72 25.42 -7.37 -4.20
N LEU A 73 25.23 -6.04 -4.19
CA LEU A 73 23.97 -5.40 -4.46
C LEU A 73 23.90 -4.92 -5.91
N LYS A 74 22.77 -5.20 -6.59
CA LYS A 74 22.48 -4.62 -7.89
C LYS A 74 22.11 -3.14 -7.73
N LYS A 75 22.72 -2.26 -8.50
CA LYS A 75 22.42 -0.82 -8.50
C LYS A 75 21.53 -0.51 -9.69
N SER A 76 20.37 0.07 -9.40
CA SER A 76 19.39 0.45 -10.42
C SER A 76 18.84 1.85 -10.14
N GLY A 77 18.54 2.58 -11.20
CA GLY A 77 17.97 3.91 -11.14
C GLY A 77 18.97 5.03 -11.40
N THR A 78 18.42 6.22 -11.67
CA THR A 78 19.17 7.41 -12.08
C THR A 78 19.71 8.24 -10.92
N HIS A 79 19.28 7.95 -9.69
CA HIS A 79 19.70 8.69 -8.47
C HIS A 79 21.19 8.56 -8.14
N PHE A 80 21.92 7.68 -8.83
CA PHE A 80 23.37 7.54 -8.72
C PHE A 80 24.14 8.60 -9.50
N ASP A 81 23.52 9.36 -10.42
CA ASP A 81 24.20 10.33 -11.26
C ASP A 81 24.95 11.39 -10.43
N LEU A 82 24.25 11.96 -9.43
CA LEU A 82 24.81 12.99 -8.55
C LEU A 82 25.99 12.50 -7.71
N PRO A 83 25.90 11.37 -6.98
CA PRO A 83 27.03 10.87 -6.20
C PRO A 83 28.21 10.41 -7.09
N ILE A 84 27.96 9.87 -8.29
CA ILE A 84 29.02 9.54 -9.26
C ILE A 84 29.75 10.80 -9.67
N LEU A 85 29.03 11.86 -10.06
CA LEU A 85 29.61 13.13 -10.45
C LEU A 85 30.46 13.73 -9.31
N LEU A 86 29.91 13.78 -8.10
CA LEU A 86 30.61 14.32 -6.94
C LEU A 86 31.88 13.54 -6.60
N ALA A 87 31.86 12.20 -6.68
CA ALA A 87 33.02 11.38 -6.43
C ALA A 87 34.16 11.69 -7.44
N ILE A 88 33.83 11.93 -8.71
CA ILE A 88 34.78 12.31 -9.76
C ILE A 88 35.32 13.72 -9.49
N LEU A 89 34.48 14.71 -9.24
CA LEU A 89 34.88 16.09 -8.98
C LEU A 89 35.74 16.23 -7.73
N ALA A 90 35.40 15.53 -6.66
CA ALA A 90 36.16 15.49 -5.43
C ALA A 90 37.49 14.75 -5.58
N ALA A 91 37.54 13.65 -6.37
CA ALA A 91 38.78 12.97 -6.71
C ALA A 91 39.71 13.86 -7.57
N TYR A 92 39.15 14.73 -8.43
CA TYR A 92 39.90 15.66 -9.25
C TYR A 92 40.28 16.98 -8.54
N GLY A 93 39.76 17.18 -7.29
CA GLY A 93 40.08 18.33 -6.46
C GLY A 93 39.26 19.59 -6.73
N GLN A 94 38.17 19.52 -7.48
CA GLN A 94 37.27 20.66 -7.74
C GLN A 94 36.22 20.85 -6.65
N VAL A 95 35.92 19.81 -5.87
CA VAL A 95 35.00 19.86 -4.74
C VAL A 95 35.78 19.37 -3.52
N ARG A 96 35.52 20.00 -2.37
CA ARG A 96 35.99 19.49 -1.07
C ARG A 96 35.46 18.11 -0.85
N LYS A 97 36.29 17.20 -0.31
CA LYS A 97 35.85 15.83 -0.02
C LYS A 97 34.66 15.85 0.92
N PRO A 98 33.50 15.30 0.51
CA PRO A 98 32.35 15.19 1.38
C PRO A 98 32.68 14.39 2.66
N ARG A 99 32.05 14.76 3.76
CA ARG A 99 32.19 14.03 5.02
C ARG A 99 31.52 12.66 4.92
N LEU A 100 31.95 11.73 5.76
CA LEU A 100 31.38 10.38 5.80
C LEU A 100 29.97 10.31 6.42
N ASP A 101 29.51 11.37 7.08
CA ASP A 101 28.16 11.52 7.60
C ASP A 101 27.18 12.13 6.58
N CYS A 102 27.62 12.34 5.34
CA CYS A 102 26.79 12.88 4.25
C CYS A 102 26.44 11.81 3.21
N ALA A 103 25.21 11.86 2.68
CA ALA A 103 24.78 11.09 1.51
C ALA A 103 24.16 11.99 0.45
N PHE A 104 24.24 11.56 -0.83
CA PHE A 104 23.80 12.33 -1.97
C PHE A 104 22.91 11.48 -2.87
N LEU A 105 21.78 12.03 -3.29
CA LEU A 105 20.80 11.40 -4.17
C LEU A 105 20.38 12.39 -5.26
N GLY A 106 20.26 11.97 -6.49
CA GLY A 106 19.71 12.82 -7.54
C GLY A 106 20.04 12.34 -8.95
N GLU A 107 19.11 12.49 -9.86
CA GLU A 107 19.33 12.37 -11.28
C GLU A 107 19.88 13.70 -11.80
N VAL A 108 20.87 13.66 -12.67
CA VAL A 108 21.47 14.86 -13.23
C VAL A 108 21.09 15.00 -14.70
N ALA A 109 20.43 16.10 -15.06
CA ALA A 109 20.11 16.44 -16.44
C ALA A 109 21.33 16.97 -17.20
N LEU A 110 21.29 16.98 -18.52
CA LEU A 110 22.40 17.42 -19.38
C LEU A 110 22.78 18.89 -19.18
N ASP A 111 21.84 19.71 -18.75
CA ASP A 111 22.03 21.13 -18.42
C ASP A 111 22.58 21.38 -17.02
N GLY A 112 22.77 20.33 -16.20
CA GLY A 112 23.25 20.40 -14.83
C GLY A 112 22.18 20.60 -13.79
N THR A 113 20.87 20.59 -14.13
CA THR A 113 19.78 20.57 -13.17
C THR A 113 19.70 19.21 -12.48
N VAL A 114 19.28 19.20 -11.20
CA VAL A 114 19.09 17.99 -10.41
C VAL A 114 17.60 17.69 -10.37
N ARG A 115 17.20 16.51 -10.85
CA ARG A 115 15.81 16.10 -11.03
C ARG A 115 15.35 15.13 -9.96
N ARG A 116 14.04 15.13 -9.74
CA ARG A 116 13.33 14.20 -8.87
C ARG A 116 13.69 12.75 -9.14
N VAL A 117 13.79 11.96 -8.07
CA VAL A 117 14.00 10.49 -8.11
C VAL A 117 12.97 9.76 -7.28
N SER A 118 12.76 8.48 -7.57
CA SER A 118 11.80 7.65 -6.85
C SER A 118 12.46 6.98 -5.64
N GLY A 119 11.67 6.71 -4.59
CA GLY A 119 12.12 5.93 -3.43
C GLY A 119 13.01 6.70 -2.45
N VAL A 120 12.88 8.03 -2.38
CA VAL A 120 13.71 8.84 -1.48
C VAL A 120 13.38 8.53 -0.03
N LEU A 121 12.12 8.44 0.38
CA LEU A 121 11.75 8.14 1.77
C LEU A 121 12.40 6.84 2.30
N PRO A 122 12.26 5.67 1.66
CA PRO A 122 12.93 4.45 2.14
C PRO A 122 14.46 4.57 2.13
N MET A 123 15.06 5.33 1.21
CA MET A 123 16.50 5.62 1.20
C MET A 123 16.92 6.45 2.41
N VAL A 124 16.18 7.51 2.75
CA VAL A 124 16.47 8.38 3.90
C VAL A 124 16.25 7.65 5.22
N LEU A 125 15.18 6.84 5.34
CA LEU A 125 14.98 5.98 6.51
C LEU A 125 16.13 4.99 6.73
N ALA A 126 16.70 4.47 5.65
CA ALA A 126 17.88 3.61 5.75
C ALA A 126 19.14 4.40 6.08
N ALA A 127 19.34 5.57 5.49
CA ALA A 127 20.46 6.46 5.80
C ALA A 127 20.48 6.86 7.28
N LYS A 128 19.33 7.15 7.89
CA LYS A 128 19.17 7.39 9.32
C LYS A 128 19.69 6.20 10.16
N ARG A 129 19.36 4.96 9.78
CA ARG A 129 19.84 3.75 10.46
C ARG A 129 21.36 3.54 10.33
N GLU A 130 21.94 3.98 9.22
CA GLU A 130 23.38 3.92 8.94
C GLU A 130 24.18 5.10 9.54
N GLY A 131 23.53 5.96 10.35
CA GLY A 131 24.19 7.09 11.01
C GLY A 131 24.57 8.24 10.06
N ILE A 132 23.88 8.39 8.94
CA ILE A 132 24.01 9.56 8.07
C ILE A 132 23.29 10.74 8.72
N GLU A 133 24.00 11.86 8.88
CA GLU A 133 23.47 13.07 9.52
C GLU A 133 22.94 14.09 8.50
N ARG A 134 23.46 14.07 7.26
CA ARG A 134 23.11 15.05 6.22
C ARG A 134 22.82 14.36 4.90
N ILE A 135 21.72 14.72 4.27
CA ILE A 135 21.34 14.14 2.98
C ILE A 135 21.01 15.26 2.00
N TYR A 136 21.67 15.22 0.86
CA TYR A 136 21.44 16.13 -0.25
C TYR A 136 20.55 15.45 -1.28
N VAL A 137 19.37 16.02 -1.53
CA VAL A 137 18.32 15.44 -2.39
C VAL A 137 17.85 16.47 -3.42
N PRO A 138 17.24 16.04 -4.52
CA PRO A 138 16.56 16.99 -5.42
C PRO A 138 15.52 17.82 -4.65
N ALA A 139 15.40 19.10 -4.95
CA ALA A 139 14.47 20.00 -4.26
C ALA A 139 13.02 19.48 -4.28
N GLU A 140 12.59 18.86 -5.39
CA GLU A 140 11.26 18.23 -5.52
C GLU A 140 11.04 17.02 -4.58
N ASN A 141 12.10 16.44 -4.01
CA ASN A 141 12.03 15.34 -3.04
C ASN A 141 12.25 15.79 -1.58
N ALA A 142 12.56 17.06 -1.35
CA ALA A 142 12.99 17.53 -0.03
C ALA A 142 11.90 17.31 1.03
N ALA A 143 10.66 17.71 0.77
CA ALA A 143 9.53 17.51 1.66
C ALA A 143 9.30 16.01 2.00
N GLU A 144 9.39 15.12 0.99
CA GLU A 144 9.33 13.66 1.18
C GLU A 144 10.44 13.16 2.11
N ALA A 145 11.66 13.65 1.92
CA ALA A 145 12.84 13.23 2.68
C ALA A 145 12.72 13.60 4.17
N THR A 146 12.13 14.74 4.50
CA THR A 146 11.94 15.20 5.90
C THR A 146 11.02 14.30 6.72
N LEU A 147 10.13 13.51 6.08
CA LEU A 147 9.23 12.56 6.78
C LEU A 147 9.98 11.49 7.60
N ALA A 148 11.27 11.26 7.31
CA ALA A 148 12.09 10.31 8.06
C ALA A 148 12.44 10.79 9.48
N HIS A 149 12.27 12.09 9.78
CA HIS A 149 12.58 12.72 11.08
C HIS A 149 13.96 12.28 11.63
N GLY A 150 15.02 12.71 11.00
CA GLY A 150 16.37 12.34 11.47
C GLY A 150 17.47 13.15 10.82
N PRO A 151 17.99 12.75 9.66
CA PRO A 151 19.02 13.49 8.95
C PRO A 151 18.58 14.90 8.56
N ALA A 152 19.50 15.87 8.59
CA ALA A 152 19.28 17.19 7.99
C ALA A 152 19.19 17.05 6.46
N ILE A 153 18.14 17.61 5.86
CA ILE A 153 17.84 17.49 4.43
C ILE A 153 18.21 18.79 3.73
N TYR A 154 19.01 18.68 2.68
CA TYR A 154 19.46 19.81 1.88
C TYR A 154 18.90 19.70 0.47
N PRO A 155 17.94 20.57 0.07
CA PRO A 155 17.38 20.59 -1.27
C PRO A 155 18.40 21.13 -2.28
N ILE A 156 18.58 20.41 -3.40
CA ILE A 156 19.49 20.75 -4.48
C ILE A 156 18.73 20.89 -5.79
N THR A 157 18.92 22.02 -6.46
CA THR A 157 18.31 22.31 -7.77
C THR A 157 19.29 22.11 -8.92
N SER A 158 20.60 22.28 -8.67
CA SER A 158 21.64 22.17 -9.70
C SER A 158 22.98 21.69 -9.16
N VAL A 159 23.80 21.14 -10.04
CA VAL A 159 25.18 20.73 -9.75
C VAL A 159 26.02 21.92 -9.30
N SER A 160 25.89 23.10 -9.96
CA SER A 160 26.64 24.32 -9.58
C SER A 160 26.34 24.75 -8.15
N GLN A 161 25.04 24.81 -7.76
CA GLN A 161 24.61 25.11 -6.37
C GLN A 161 25.29 24.19 -5.35
N LEU A 162 25.28 22.87 -5.64
CA LEU A 162 25.89 21.90 -4.74
C LEU A 162 27.41 22.05 -4.65
N VAL A 163 28.09 22.26 -5.78
CA VAL A 163 29.57 22.48 -5.84
C VAL A 163 29.96 23.72 -5.06
N ASP A 164 29.24 24.82 -5.23
CA ASP A 164 29.48 26.08 -4.54
C ASP A 164 29.25 25.94 -3.04
N GLY A 165 28.17 25.25 -2.65
CA GLY A 165 27.86 24.98 -1.26
C GLY A 165 28.88 24.11 -0.57
N LEU A 166 29.30 22.99 -1.18
CA LEU A 166 30.32 22.10 -0.61
C LEU A 166 31.71 22.77 -0.53
N ASN A 167 32.01 23.71 -1.43
CA ASN A 167 33.24 24.52 -1.40
C ASN A 167 33.16 25.69 -0.39
N GLY A 168 31.95 25.96 0.18
CA GLY A 168 31.74 27.05 1.13
C GLY A 168 31.67 28.43 0.47
N LEU A 169 31.30 28.49 -0.80
CA LEU A 169 31.09 29.75 -1.55
C LEU A 169 29.66 30.27 -1.35
N THR A 170 28.70 29.36 -1.15
CA THR A 170 27.30 29.68 -0.83
C THR A 170 26.84 28.84 0.37
N GLU A 171 25.85 29.31 1.11
CA GLU A 171 25.20 28.55 2.16
C GLU A 171 24.09 27.69 1.55
N LEU A 172 24.05 26.43 1.97
CA LEU A 172 22.94 25.51 1.63
C LEU A 172 21.99 25.49 2.82
N GLU A 173 20.74 25.87 2.59
CA GLU A 173 19.71 25.91 3.62
C GLU A 173 19.15 24.52 3.84
N GLU A 174 18.89 24.18 5.12
CA GLU A 174 18.22 22.94 5.52
C GLU A 174 16.72 23.05 5.26
N GLU A 175 16.13 22.01 4.69
CA GLU A 175 14.69 21.92 4.49
C GLU A 175 13.98 21.76 5.84
N PRO A 176 12.99 22.61 6.18
CA PRO A 176 12.21 22.43 7.39
C PRO A 176 11.41 21.14 7.36
N ILE A 177 11.23 20.52 8.52
CA ILE A 177 10.42 19.31 8.63
C ILE A 177 9.01 19.60 8.12
N TRP A 178 8.59 18.80 7.15
CA TRP A 178 7.23 18.91 6.61
C TRP A 178 6.19 18.57 7.68
N VAL A 179 5.18 19.40 7.80
CA VAL A 179 4.07 19.24 8.76
C VAL A 179 2.78 19.00 7.99
N PRO A 180 1.96 18.01 8.39
CA PRO A 180 0.68 17.75 7.77
C PRO A 180 -0.22 18.98 7.79
N THR A 181 -0.63 19.47 6.62
CA THR A 181 -1.68 20.47 6.47
C THR A 181 -3.02 19.77 6.27
N GLN A 182 -4.09 20.31 6.86
CA GLN A 182 -5.43 19.75 6.66
C GLN A 182 -5.83 19.91 5.18
N GLU A 183 -5.86 18.82 4.46
CA GLU A 183 -6.47 18.79 3.13
C GLU A 183 -7.98 18.71 3.24
N ASN A 184 -8.67 19.77 2.86
CA ASN A 184 -10.13 19.76 2.65
C ASN A 184 -10.50 19.08 1.32
N VAL A 185 -10.09 17.83 1.12
CA VAL A 185 -10.59 17.04 -0.02
C VAL A 185 -11.97 16.50 0.35
N PRO A 186 -13.02 16.79 -0.42
CA PRO A 186 -14.35 16.27 -0.17
C PRO A 186 -14.31 14.73 -0.11
N GLN A 187 -14.76 14.18 1.00
CA GLN A 187 -14.92 12.73 1.13
C GLN A 187 -16.34 12.35 0.71
N LEU A 188 -16.46 11.17 0.09
CA LEU A 188 -17.75 10.53 -0.12
C LEU A 188 -18.34 10.15 1.24
N ASP A 189 -19.60 10.50 1.48
CA ASP A 189 -20.26 10.32 2.78
C ASP A 189 -21.39 9.28 2.67
N PHE A 190 -21.58 8.47 3.71
CA PHE A 190 -22.68 7.51 3.80
C PHE A 190 -24.05 8.18 3.92
N LYS A 191 -24.15 9.44 4.34
CA LYS A 191 -25.40 10.22 4.32
C LYS A 191 -26.04 10.32 2.95
N ASP A 192 -25.23 10.26 1.88
CA ASP A 192 -25.73 10.30 0.49
C ASP A 192 -26.34 8.94 0.04
N VAL A 193 -26.21 7.88 0.85
CA VAL A 193 -26.73 6.55 0.55
C VAL A 193 -28.10 6.41 1.17
N LEU A 194 -29.13 6.38 0.32
CA LEU A 194 -30.53 6.21 0.76
C LEU A 194 -30.83 4.72 0.98
N GLY A 195 -31.49 4.40 2.10
CA GLY A 195 -31.79 3.02 2.49
C GLY A 195 -30.54 2.18 2.69
N GLN A 196 -30.63 0.87 2.38
CA GLN A 196 -29.51 -0.09 2.45
C GLN A 196 -28.95 -0.29 3.90
N GLU A 197 -29.77 -0.16 4.93
CA GLU A 197 -29.31 -0.17 6.33
C GLU A 197 -28.58 -1.48 6.70
N LYS A 198 -29.03 -2.63 6.17
CA LYS A 198 -28.34 -3.92 6.36
C LYS A 198 -26.92 -3.92 5.78
N VAL A 199 -26.74 -3.30 4.62
CA VAL A 199 -25.45 -3.23 3.97
C VAL A 199 -24.54 -2.24 4.68
N LYS A 200 -25.08 -1.09 5.12
CA LYS A 200 -24.33 -0.11 5.93
C LYS A 200 -23.84 -0.77 7.23
N ARG A 201 -24.70 -1.51 7.94
CA ARG A 201 -24.32 -2.26 9.15
C ARG A 201 -23.26 -3.31 8.86
N ALA A 202 -23.37 -4.09 7.79
CA ALA A 202 -22.36 -5.05 7.38
C ALA A 202 -20.99 -4.38 7.09
N LEU A 203 -20.99 -3.20 6.43
CA LEU A 203 -19.78 -2.44 6.17
C LEU A 203 -19.19 -1.80 7.45
N GLU A 204 -20.04 -1.39 8.39
CA GLU A 204 -19.61 -0.92 9.72
C GLU A 204 -18.90 -2.05 10.49
N VAL A 205 -19.50 -3.25 10.57
CA VAL A 205 -18.88 -4.44 11.19
C VAL A 205 -17.56 -4.78 10.50
N ALA A 206 -17.55 -4.73 9.16
CA ALA A 206 -16.35 -4.99 8.38
C ALA A 206 -15.24 -3.97 8.67
N ALA A 207 -15.55 -2.68 8.74
CA ALA A 207 -14.60 -1.61 9.08
C ALA A 207 -14.06 -1.75 10.50
N ALA A 208 -14.94 -2.07 11.47
CA ALA A 208 -14.57 -2.25 12.85
C ALA A 208 -13.64 -3.47 13.07
N GLY A 209 -13.90 -4.59 12.40
CA GLY A 209 -13.11 -5.81 12.56
C GLY A 209 -12.00 -6.02 11.54
N GLY A 210 -11.97 -5.25 10.44
CA GLY A 210 -11.06 -5.48 9.31
C GLY A 210 -11.46 -6.69 8.47
N HIS A 211 -12.75 -7.01 8.41
CA HIS A 211 -13.28 -8.20 7.72
C HIS A 211 -13.39 -8.02 6.21
N ASN A 212 -13.10 -9.07 5.46
CA ASN A 212 -13.30 -9.10 4.02
C ASN A 212 -14.79 -9.26 3.67
N VAL A 213 -15.25 -8.50 2.67
CA VAL A 213 -16.68 -8.39 2.32
C VAL A 213 -16.94 -8.79 0.88
N LEU A 214 -18.06 -9.46 0.65
CA LEU A 214 -18.64 -9.69 -0.67
C LEU A 214 -20.05 -9.10 -0.74
N LEU A 215 -20.25 -8.15 -1.65
CA LEU A 215 -21.52 -7.54 -1.96
C LEU A 215 -22.14 -8.24 -3.18
N ILE A 216 -23.34 -8.81 -3.03
CA ILE A 216 -24.06 -9.48 -4.11
C ILE A 216 -25.35 -8.73 -4.37
N GLY A 217 -25.64 -8.41 -5.63
CA GLY A 217 -26.90 -7.74 -5.96
C GLY A 217 -27.02 -7.40 -7.45
N PRO A 218 -28.20 -6.99 -7.91
CA PRO A 218 -28.44 -6.68 -9.30
C PRO A 218 -27.63 -5.46 -9.79
N PRO A 219 -27.49 -5.28 -11.10
CA PRO A 219 -26.88 -4.08 -11.64
C PRO A 219 -27.61 -2.82 -11.17
N GLY A 220 -26.86 -1.77 -10.85
CA GLY A 220 -27.44 -0.51 -10.36
C GLY A 220 -27.89 -0.49 -8.89
N SER A 221 -27.69 -1.56 -8.11
CA SER A 221 -28.05 -1.60 -6.67
C SER A 221 -27.15 -0.78 -5.77
N GLY A 222 -26.09 -0.14 -6.28
CA GLY A 222 -25.23 0.75 -5.48
C GLY A 222 -23.98 0.10 -4.87
N LYS A 223 -23.63 -1.16 -5.21
CA LYS A 223 -22.47 -1.88 -4.67
C LYS A 223 -21.18 -1.08 -4.73
N SER A 224 -20.81 -0.58 -5.89
CA SER A 224 -19.58 0.20 -6.10
C SER A 224 -19.65 1.58 -5.41
N MET A 225 -20.84 2.16 -5.28
CA MET A 225 -21.09 3.42 -4.56
C MET A 225 -20.84 3.24 -3.05
N LEU A 226 -21.38 2.17 -2.47
CA LEU A 226 -21.17 1.81 -1.05
C LEU A 226 -19.70 1.51 -0.76
N SER A 227 -19.05 0.70 -1.62
CA SER A 227 -17.65 0.34 -1.45
C SER A 227 -16.70 1.54 -1.47
N LYS A 228 -16.94 2.53 -2.36
CA LYS A 228 -16.14 3.76 -2.45
C LYS A 228 -16.25 4.66 -1.21
N ARG A 229 -17.31 4.51 -0.42
CA ARG A 229 -17.51 5.24 0.84
C ARG A 229 -16.86 4.58 2.05
N LEU A 230 -16.48 3.32 1.94
CA LEU A 230 -15.87 2.57 3.04
C LEU A 230 -14.66 3.29 3.69
N PRO A 231 -13.75 3.92 2.93
CA PRO A 231 -12.64 4.66 3.54
C PRO A 231 -13.08 5.77 4.50
N SER A 232 -14.29 6.34 4.37
CA SER A 232 -14.79 7.41 5.23
C SER A 232 -15.19 6.94 6.64
N ILE A 233 -15.34 5.63 6.84
CA ILE A 233 -15.68 5.03 8.14
C ILE A 233 -14.55 4.17 8.71
N LEU A 234 -13.44 4.01 7.99
CA LEU A 234 -12.26 3.32 8.52
C LEU A 234 -11.54 4.20 9.56
N PRO A 235 -10.91 3.60 10.58
CA PRO A 235 -10.05 4.32 11.51
C PRO A 235 -8.92 5.05 10.79
N ASP A 236 -8.51 6.20 11.30
CA ASP A 236 -7.38 6.93 10.76
C ASP A 236 -6.10 6.10 10.84
N MET A 237 -5.16 6.34 9.94
CA MET A 237 -3.85 5.68 10.00
C MET A 237 -3.01 6.30 11.11
N THR A 238 -2.23 5.47 11.81
CA THR A 238 -1.16 5.98 12.67
C THR A 238 -0.05 6.59 11.82
N TRP A 239 0.86 7.32 12.45
CA TRP A 239 2.02 7.86 11.76
C TRP A 239 2.86 6.76 11.09
N GLU A 240 3.07 5.66 11.80
CA GLU A 240 3.81 4.49 11.32
C GLU A 240 3.13 3.84 10.13
N GLU A 241 1.81 3.62 10.20
CA GLU A 241 1.03 3.11 9.06
C GLU A 241 1.11 4.03 7.85
N SER A 242 1.02 5.35 8.08
CA SER A 242 1.15 6.36 7.02
C SER A 242 2.53 6.33 6.36
N LEU A 243 3.60 6.16 7.15
CA LEU A 243 4.96 6.01 6.63
C LEU A 243 5.14 4.72 5.83
N GLU A 244 4.59 3.59 6.29
CA GLU A 244 4.65 2.31 5.56
C GLU A 244 3.98 2.44 4.18
N VAL A 245 2.79 3.02 4.14
CA VAL A 245 2.08 3.27 2.87
C VAL A 245 2.87 4.24 2.01
N THR A 246 3.36 5.34 2.58
CA THR A 246 4.11 6.37 1.84
C THR A 246 5.38 5.79 1.21
N GLN A 247 6.09 4.87 1.87
CA GLN A 247 7.24 4.19 1.28
C GLN A 247 6.89 3.43 -0.01
N ILE A 248 5.72 2.77 -0.07
CA ILE A 248 5.28 2.05 -1.27
C ILE A 248 5.05 3.04 -2.42
N TYR A 249 4.36 4.16 -2.13
CA TYR A 249 4.09 5.19 -3.14
C TYR A 249 5.35 5.96 -3.54
N SER A 250 6.30 6.13 -2.64
CA SER A 250 7.64 6.69 -2.90
C SER A 250 8.39 5.86 -3.95
N VAL A 251 8.48 4.55 -3.74
CA VAL A 251 9.15 3.62 -4.69
C VAL A 251 8.53 3.67 -6.09
N LEU A 252 7.21 3.91 -6.16
CA LEU A 252 6.49 4.07 -7.43
C LEU A 252 6.63 5.47 -8.06
N GLY A 253 7.25 6.43 -7.36
CA GLY A 253 7.31 7.83 -7.79
C GLY A 253 5.93 8.51 -7.86
N ARG A 254 4.96 8.07 -7.03
CA ARG A 254 3.57 8.52 -7.05
C ARG A 254 3.20 9.46 -5.90
N LEU A 255 4.18 9.99 -5.19
CA LEU A 255 3.93 11.00 -4.14
C LEU A 255 3.72 12.38 -4.76
N ASN A 256 2.87 13.18 -4.11
CA ASN A 256 2.74 14.59 -4.43
C ASN A 256 3.91 15.36 -3.79
N GLU A 257 4.46 16.32 -4.50
CA GLU A 257 5.59 17.14 -4.05
C GLU A 257 5.23 17.97 -2.81
N HIS A 258 4.03 18.57 -2.81
CA HIS A 258 3.57 19.44 -1.71
C HIS A 258 2.92 18.66 -0.56
N HIS A 259 2.40 17.48 -0.82
CA HIS A 259 1.75 16.59 0.12
C HIS A 259 2.35 15.18 0.03
N PRO A 260 3.58 15.00 0.50
CA PRO A 260 4.32 13.75 0.31
C PRO A 260 3.83 12.61 1.21
N LEU A 261 3.09 12.89 2.28
CA LEU A 261 2.58 11.87 3.19
C LEU A 261 1.23 11.34 2.70
N VAL A 262 1.09 10.03 2.57
CA VAL A 262 -0.20 9.37 2.36
C VAL A 262 -0.88 9.27 3.72
N SER A 263 -1.74 10.23 4.03
CA SER A 263 -2.44 10.36 5.33
C SER A 263 -3.78 9.63 5.38
N ARG A 264 -4.32 9.21 4.22
CA ARG A 264 -5.62 8.52 4.12
C ARG A 264 -5.42 7.08 3.69
N ARG A 265 -6.27 6.19 4.22
CA ARG A 265 -6.26 4.77 3.81
C ARG A 265 -6.50 4.64 2.31
N PRO A 266 -5.59 4.00 1.56
CA PRO A 266 -5.73 3.83 0.12
C PRO A 266 -7.01 3.06 -0.25
N PHE A 267 -7.68 3.49 -1.32
CA PHE A 267 -8.74 2.73 -1.96
C PHE A 267 -8.31 2.38 -3.38
N ARG A 268 -8.02 1.11 -3.62
CA ARG A 268 -7.57 0.62 -4.93
C ARG A 268 -8.67 -0.21 -5.58
N ALA A 269 -9.01 0.12 -6.80
CA ALA A 269 -10.06 -0.53 -7.57
C ALA A 269 -9.54 -0.90 -8.97
N PRO A 270 -8.70 -1.96 -9.07
CA PRO A 270 -8.20 -2.41 -10.36
C PRO A 270 -9.33 -2.94 -11.23
N HIS A 271 -9.28 -2.65 -12.53
CA HIS A 271 -10.21 -3.22 -13.48
C HIS A 271 -9.98 -4.73 -13.63
N HIS A 272 -11.02 -5.52 -13.90
CA HIS A 272 -10.92 -6.99 -14.01
C HIS A 272 -9.94 -7.48 -15.11
N THR A 273 -9.58 -6.61 -16.08
CA THR A 273 -8.58 -6.90 -17.11
C THR A 273 -7.13 -6.66 -16.67
N VAL A 274 -6.90 -6.28 -15.41
CA VAL A 274 -5.55 -6.05 -14.89
C VAL A 274 -4.68 -7.28 -15.08
N SER A 275 -3.44 -7.09 -15.50
CA SER A 275 -2.48 -8.19 -15.62
C SER A 275 -2.03 -8.68 -14.24
N ASN A 276 -1.57 -9.95 -14.15
CA ASN A 276 -1.02 -10.49 -12.91
C ASN A 276 0.13 -9.63 -12.38
N ALA A 277 0.98 -9.10 -13.25
CA ALA A 277 2.07 -8.20 -12.87
C ALA A 277 1.56 -6.82 -12.38
N GLY A 278 0.46 -6.32 -12.93
CA GLY A 278 -0.19 -5.11 -12.44
C GLY A 278 -0.84 -5.31 -11.07
N LEU A 279 -1.41 -6.49 -10.83
CA LEU A 279 -2.08 -6.81 -9.58
C LEU A 279 -1.08 -7.08 -8.44
N VAL A 280 -0.15 -8.00 -8.64
CA VAL A 280 0.80 -8.48 -7.63
C VAL A 280 2.07 -7.64 -7.62
N GLY A 281 2.44 -7.11 -8.76
CA GLY A 281 3.73 -6.48 -9.00
C GLY A 281 4.65 -7.35 -9.86
N GLY A 282 5.72 -6.79 -10.36
CA GLY A 282 6.63 -7.50 -11.23
C GLY A 282 7.52 -6.58 -12.07
N GLY A 283 8.00 -7.10 -13.19
CA GLY A 283 8.97 -6.44 -14.06
C GLY A 283 10.38 -7.00 -13.91
N SER A 284 11.32 -6.52 -14.72
CA SER A 284 12.75 -6.86 -14.65
C SER A 284 13.41 -6.28 -13.39
N ASN A 285 12.92 -5.14 -12.94
CA ASN A 285 13.16 -4.55 -11.63
C ASN A 285 11.81 -4.59 -10.90
N PRO A 286 11.58 -5.55 -9.98
CA PRO A 286 10.27 -5.76 -9.40
C PRO A 286 9.73 -4.50 -8.70
N ILE A 287 8.56 -4.03 -9.12
CA ILE A 287 7.84 -2.91 -8.50
C ILE A 287 6.54 -3.41 -7.85
N PRO A 288 6.02 -2.73 -6.83
CA PRO A 288 4.77 -3.12 -6.18
C PRO A 288 3.56 -2.96 -7.11
N GLY A 289 2.59 -3.88 -6.99
CA GLY A 289 1.32 -3.85 -7.73
C GLY A 289 0.17 -3.25 -6.93
N GLU A 290 -1.06 -3.36 -7.47
CA GLU A 290 -2.29 -2.84 -6.85
C GLU A 290 -2.54 -3.40 -5.43
N ILE A 291 -2.18 -4.66 -5.19
CA ILE A 291 -2.29 -5.30 -3.88
C ILE A 291 -1.45 -4.57 -2.84
N SER A 292 -0.18 -4.29 -3.15
CA SER A 292 0.70 -3.55 -2.24
C SER A 292 0.31 -2.08 -2.13
N MET A 293 -0.20 -1.46 -3.21
CA MET A 293 -0.74 -0.10 -3.16
C MET A 293 -2.01 0.02 -2.30
N ALA A 294 -2.72 -1.09 -2.05
CA ALA A 294 -3.86 -1.13 -1.14
C ALA A 294 -3.46 -1.34 0.33
N HIS A 295 -2.16 -1.44 0.64
CA HIS A 295 -1.67 -1.67 2.00
C HIS A 295 -2.27 -0.68 3.00
N LYS A 296 -2.71 -1.18 4.18
CA LYS A 296 -3.44 -0.47 5.24
C LYS A 296 -4.75 0.21 4.77
N GLY A 297 -5.26 -0.19 3.60
CA GLY A 297 -6.46 0.37 2.98
C GLY A 297 -7.39 -0.71 2.45
N VAL A 298 -8.06 -0.41 1.35
CA VAL A 298 -9.08 -1.25 0.72
C VAL A 298 -8.66 -1.63 -0.70
N LEU A 299 -8.73 -2.92 -1.00
CA LEU A 299 -8.69 -3.45 -2.37
C LEU A 299 -10.12 -3.81 -2.79
N PHE A 300 -10.68 -3.05 -3.71
CA PHE A 300 -12.02 -3.26 -4.24
C PHE A 300 -11.98 -4.01 -5.58
N LEU A 301 -12.64 -5.15 -5.64
CA LEU A 301 -12.78 -5.97 -6.85
C LEU A 301 -14.22 -5.91 -7.34
N ASP A 302 -14.50 -5.00 -8.28
CA ASP A 302 -15.81 -4.95 -8.93
C ASP A 302 -15.93 -6.07 -9.96
N GLU A 303 -17.13 -6.62 -10.11
CA GLU A 303 -17.38 -7.75 -11.02
C GLU A 303 -16.42 -8.92 -10.78
N MET A 304 -16.22 -9.31 -9.52
CA MET A 304 -15.22 -10.32 -9.10
C MET A 304 -15.20 -11.59 -10.00
N PRO A 305 -16.33 -12.18 -10.44
CA PRO A 305 -16.31 -13.35 -11.32
C PRO A 305 -15.74 -13.09 -12.73
N GLU A 306 -15.55 -11.84 -13.15
CA GLU A 306 -14.97 -11.50 -14.45
C GLU A 306 -13.43 -11.41 -14.41
N PHE A 307 -12.83 -11.38 -13.22
CA PHE A 307 -11.38 -11.51 -13.08
C PHE A 307 -10.90 -12.89 -13.55
N ARG A 308 -9.69 -12.93 -14.08
CA ARG A 308 -9.05 -14.20 -14.42
C ARG A 308 -8.85 -15.03 -13.16
N LYS A 309 -9.13 -16.33 -13.26
CA LYS A 309 -8.97 -17.25 -12.12
C LYS A 309 -7.56 -17.21 -11.52
N ASP A 310 -6.54 -17.17 -12.39
CA ASP A 310 -5.13 -17.07 -11.96
C ASP A 310 -4.88 -15.80 -11.12
N SER A 311 -5.48 -14.65 -11.51
CA SER A 311 -5.35 -13.38 -10.78
C SER A 311 -6.00 -13.47 -9.40
N LEU A 312 -7.17 -14.10 -9.28
CA LEU A 312 -7.83 -14.32 -7.98
C LEU A 312 -7.02 -15.28 -7.09
N ASP A 313 -6.48 -16.35 -7.66
CA ASP A 313 -5.66 -17.31 -6.89
C ASP A 313 -4.36 -16.69 -6.37
N LEU A 314 -3.75 -15.74 -7.09
CA LEU A 314 -2.57 -15.00 -6.63
C LEU A 314 -2.81 -14.13 -5.40
N MET A 315 -4.06 -13.71 -5.12
CA MET A 315 -4.39 -12.93 -3.92
C MET A 315 -4.47 -13.77 -2.64
N ARG A 316 -4.51 -15.10 -2.75
CA ARG A 316 -4.69 -15.99 -1.59
C ARG A 316 -3.58 -15.86 -0.58
N GLN A 317 -2.32 -15.83 -1.03
CA GLN A 317 -1.18 -15.68 -0.15
C GLN A 317 -1.11 -14.28 0.49
N PRO A 318 -1.24 -13.16 -0.23
CA PRO A 318 -1.29 -11.84 0.39
C PRO A 318 -2.37 -11.68 1.45
N LEU A 319 -3.56 -12.28 1.26
CA LEU A 319 -4.64 -12.24 2.25
C LEU A 319 -4.32 -13.02 3.54
N GLU A 320 -3.47 -14.05 3.47
CA GLU A 320 -3.03 -14.82 4.64
C GLU A 320 -1.81 -14.20 5.31
N ASP A 321 -0.77 -13.91 4.50
CA ASP A 321 0.55 -13.52 5.00
C ASP A 321 0.70 -12.00 5.21
N GLY A 322 -0.22 -11.18 4.70
CA GLY A 322 -0.14 -9.72 4.72
C GLY A 322 1.03 -9.16 3.91
N GLN A 323 1.59 -9.93 2.98
CA GLN A 323 2.72 -9.54 2.16
C GLN A 323 2.71 -10.21 0.78
N VAL A 324 3.34 -9.56 -0.19
CA VAL A 324 3.56 -10.06 -1.55
C VAL A 324 5.03 -10.32 -1.75
N THR A 325 5.40 -11.54 -2.14
CA THR A 325 6.77 -11.91 -2.48
C THR A 325 6.91 -12.14 -3.98
N ILE A 326 7.77 -11.36 -4.63
CA ILE A 326 8.06 -11.43 -6.06
C ILE A 326 9.44 -12.03 -6.24
N SER A 327 9.52 -13.27 -6.73
CA SER A 327 10.78 -13.94 -7.03
C SER A 327 11.10 -13.84 -8.53
N ARG A 328 12.31 -13.39 -8.86
CA ARG A 328 12.85 -13.27 -10.21
C ARG A 328 14.30 -13.74 -10.23
N VAL A 329 14.86 -13.94 -11.41
CA VAL A 329 16.28 -14.27 -11.58
C VAL A 329 17.18 -13.19 -10.96
N SER A 330 16.72 -11.93 -10.94
CA SER A 330 17.41 -10.79 -10.34
C SER A 330 17.36 -10.73 -8.82
N GLY A 331 16.58 -11.59 -8.16
CA GLY A 331 16.40 -11.62 -6.71
C GLY A 331 14.94 -11.75 -6.27
N THR A 332 14.74 -11.86 -4.97
CA THR A 332 13.43 -11.93 -4.34
C THR A 332 13.17 -10.62 -3.58
N VAL A 333 12.01 -10.03 -3.83
CA VAL A 333 11.56 -8.79 -3.19
C VAL A 333 10.22 -9.02 -2.52
N THR A 334 10.07 -8.53 -1.29
CA THR A 334 8.81 -8.62 -0.53
C THR A 334 8.27 -7.22 -0.29
N TYR A 335 6.98 -7.04 -0.55
CA TYR A 335 6.23 -5.82 -0.27
C TYR A 335 5.12 -6.09 0.76
N PRO A 336 4.85 -5.17 1.69
CA PRO A 336 3.71 -5.29 2.58
C PRO A 336 2.40 -5.20 1.78
N ALA A 337 1.40 -5.96 2.24
CA ALA A 337 0.12 -6.09 1.55
C ALA A 337 -1.01 -6.42 2.56
N GLU A 338 -1.07 -5.68 3.64
CA GLU A 338 -2.16 -5.77 4.60
C GLU A 338 -3.30 -4.86 4.16
N PHE A 339 -4.35 -5.44 3.62
CA PHE A 339 -5.50 -4.70 3.11
C PHE A 339 -6.81 -5.40 3.50
N MET A 340 -7.89 -4.66 3.46
CA MET A 340 -9.25 -5.17 3.53
C MET A 340 -9.75 -5.42 2.11
N MET A 341 -10.15 -6.64 1.80
CA MET A 341 -10.71 -6.98 0.51
C MET A 341 -12.21 -6.76 0.49
N VAL A 342 -12.68 -5.93 -0.44
CA VAL A 342 -14.09 -5.74 -0.72
C VAL A 342 -14.37 -6.18 -2.13
N CYS A 343 -15.32 -7.09 -2.29
CA CYS A 343 -15.69 -7.63 -3.60
C CYS A 343 -17.14 -7.27 -3.91
N ALA A 344 -17.43 -7.07 -5.18
CA ALA A 344 -18.80 -6.94 -5.67
C ALA A 344 -19.05 -7.92 -6.81
N MET A 345 -20.22 -8.51 -6.85
CA MET A 345 -20.65 -9.36 -7.95
C MET A 345 -22.15 -9.26 -8.19
N ASN A 346 -22.55 -9.62 -9.39
CA ASN A 346 -23.95 -9.88 -9.70
C ASN A 346 -24.31 -11.33 -9.31
N PRO A 347 -25.58 -11.64 -9.01
CA PRO A 347 -25.98 -12.99 -8.60
C PRO A 347 -25.90 -14.00 -9.76
N CYS A 348 -25.93 -13.55 -11.02
CA CYS A 348 -25.78 -14.35 -12.23
C CYS A 348 -25.26 -13.48 -13.37
N LYS A 349 -25.00 -14.07 -14.55
CA LYS A 349 -24.50 -13.36 -15.73
C LYS A 349 -25.44 -12.24 -16.23
N CYS A 350 -26.77 -12.42 -16.16
CA CYS A 350 -27.71 -11.36 -16.50
C CYS A 350 -27.95 -10.35 -15.36
N GLY A 351 -27.53 -10.69 -14.13
CA GLY A 351 -27.60 -9.84 -12.96
C GLY A 351 -28.89 -9.88 -12.14
N TRP A 352 -29.89 -10.65 -12.54
CA TRP A 352 -31.25 -10.58 -11.98
C TRP A 352 -31.72 -11.87 -11.28
N TYR A 353 -30.83 -12.83 -11.00
CA TYR A 353 -31.21 -14.06 -10.29
C TYR A 353 -31.62 -13.72 -8.85
N GLY A 354 -32.79 -14.24 -8.44
CA GLY A 354 -33.38 -13.96 -7.13
C GLY A 354 -34.09 -12.61 -6.99
N ASP A 355 -34.05 -11.75 -8.04
CA ASP A 355 -34.75 -10.47 -8.02
C ASP A 355 -36.26 -10.65 -8.21
N PRO A 356 -37.10 -9.99 -7.37
CA PRO A 356 -38.57 -10.11 -7.45
C PRO A 356 -39.16 -9.69 -8.82
N SER A 357 -38.43 -8.93 -9.62
CA SER A 357 -38.91 -8.46 -10.93
C SER A 357 -39.08 -9.56 -11.99
N GLY A 358 -38.57 -10.78 -11.73
CA GLY A 358 -38.64 -11.89 -12.66
C GLY A 358 -37.85 -11.74 -13.96
N ARG A 359 -36.93 -10.77 -14.04
CA ARG A 359 -36.14 -10.47 -15.26
C ARG A 359 -35.07 -11.53 -15.55
N CYS A 360 -34.76 -12.41 -14.59
CA CYS A 360 -33.74 -13.41 -14.79
C CYS A 360 -34.20 -14.49 -15.80
N GLN A 361 -33.38 -14.70 -16.83
CA GLN A 361 -33.60 -15.74 -17.86
C GLN A 361 -32.49 -16.83 -17.80
N CYS A 362 -31.62 -16.79 -16.80
CA CYS A 362 -30.55 -17.76 -16.66
C CYS A 362 -31.08 -19.09 -16.14
N SER A 363 -30.66 -20.20 -16.75
CA SER A 363 -30.88 -21.52 -16.14
C SER A 363 -30.05 -21.67 -14.86
N GLU A 364 -30.48 -22.52 -13.94
CA GLU A 364 -29.71 -22.83 -12.71
C GLU A 364 -28.27 -23.26 -13.01
N ALA A 365 -28.07 -24.06 -14.06
CA ALA A 365 -26.74 -24.45 -14.49
C ALA A 365 -25.87 -23.25 -14.92
N ALA A 366 -26.46 -22.25 -15.58
CA ALA A 366 -25.75 -21.03 -16.00
C ALA A 366 -25.43 -20.14 -14.78
N VAL A 367 -26.34 -20.05 -13.80
CA VAL A 367 -26.09 -19.36 -12.53
C VAL A 367 -24.93 -20.02 -11.77
N HIS A 368 -25.00 -21.34 -11.60
CA HIS A 368 -23.95 -22.10 -10.93
C HIS A 368 -22.59 -21.95 -11.66
N ALA A 369 -22.56 -22.06 -12.99
CA ALA A 369 -21.33 -21.88 -13.76
C ALA A 369 -20.73 -20.49 -13.64
N TYR A 370 -21.55 -19.44 -13.46
CA TYR A 370 -21.08 -18.08 -13.21
C TYR A 370 -20.50 -17.91 -11.81
N GLN A 371 -21.20 -18.41 -10.80
CA GLN A 371 -20.78 -18.30 -9.39
C GLN A 371 -19.53 -19.15 -9.10
N SER A 372 -19.41 -20.32 -9.74
CA SER A 372 -18.25 -21.22 -9.58
C SER A 372 -16.94 -20.70 -10.20
N ARG A 373 -16.96 -19.55 -10.89
CA ARG A 373 -15.72 -18.86 -11.30
C ARG A 373 -14.90 -18.40 -10.12
N ILE A 374 -15.54 -18.12 -8.98
CA ILE A 374 -14.86 -17.83 -7.72
C ILE A 374 -14.56 -19.19 -7.05
N SER A 375 -13.28 -19.44 -6.80
CA SER A 375 -12.86 -20.70 -6.17
C SER A 375 -13.31 -20.78 -4.71
N GLY A 376 -13.66 -21.99 -4.23
CA GLY A 376 -13.99 -22.21 -2.82
C GLY A 376 -12.94 -21.65 -1.86
N PRO A 377 -11.63 -21.90 -2.07
CA PRO A 377 -10.57 -21.31 -1.25
C PRO A 377 -10.57 -19.77 -1.23
N MET A 378 -11.07 -19.10 -2.28
CA MET A 378 -11.19 -17.64 -2.28
C MET A 378 -12.41 -17.16 -1.49
N LEU A 379 -13.55 -17.84 -1.65
CA LEU A 379 -14.75 -17.62 -0.82
C LEU A 379 -14.45 -17.86 0.67
N ASP A 380 -13.60 -18.82 0.95
CA ASP A 380 -13.09 -19.08 2.28
C ASP A 380 -12.31 -17.93 2.92
N ARG A 381 -11.95 -16.88 2.23
CA ARG A 381 -11.27 -15.67 2.74
C ARG A 381 -12.19 -14.46 2.88
N ILE A 382 -13.45 -14.65 2.58
CA ILE A 382 -14.50 -13.65 2.75
C ILE A 382 -15.23 -13.94 4.05
N ASP A 383 -15.31 -12.98 4.95
CA ASP A 383 -15.92 -13.14 6.26
C ASP A 383 -17.40 -12.78 6.24
N ILE A 384 -17.73 -11.72 5.50
CA ILE A 384 -19.07 -11.13 5.44
C ILE A 384 -19.59 -11.20 3.99
N VAL A 385 -20.74 -11.80 3.78
CA VAL A 385 -21.47 -11.80 2.52
C VAL A 385 -22.82 -11.12 2.75
N VAL A 386 -23.12 -10.09 1.95
CA VAL A 386 -24.35 -9.34 2.10
C VAL A 386 -25.03 -9.09 0.75
N GLU A 387 -26.34 -9.25 0.72
CA GLU A 387 -27.16 -8.92 -0.44
C GLU A 387 -27.49 -7.44 -0.48
N VAL A 388 -27.21 -6.82 -1.63
CA VAL A 388 -27.53 -5.42 -1.92
C VAL A 388 -28.77 -5.40 -2.80
N THR A 389 -29.91 -5.09 -2.21
CA THR A 389 -31.20 -5.00 -2.91
C THR A 389 -31.29 -3.72 -3.76
N SER A 390 -32.19 -3.70 -4.73
CA SER A 390 -32.52 -2.47 -5.45
C SER A 390 -33.16 -1.46 -4.51
N VAL A 391 -32.80 -0.18 -4.63
CA VAL A 391 -33.39 0.90 -3.83
C VAL A 391 -34.88 1.02 -4.19
N GLN A 392 -35.75 1.09 -3.18
CA GLN A 392 -37.19 1.25 -3.41
C GLN A 392 -37.50 2.69 -3.83
N TYR A 393 -38.57 2.85 -4.63
CA TYR A 393 -38.98 4.17 -5.11
C TYR A 393 -39.33 5.12 -3.94
N GLU A 394 -39.89 4.59 -2.86
CA GLU A 394 -40.24 5.31 -1.65
C GLU A 394 -39.00 5.96 -1.00
N ASP A 395 -37.88 5.22 -0.94
CA ASP A 395 -36.61 5.70 -0.36
C ASP A 395 -36.04 6.86 -1.22
N LEU A 396 -36.18 6.77 -2.55
CA LEU A 396 -35.76 7.82 -3.48
C LEU A 396 -36.62 9.08 -3.37
N ARG A 397 -37.90 8.91 -3.05
CA ARG A 397 -38.87 10.02 -2.94
C ARG A 397 -38.69 10.80 -1.64
N THR A 398 -38.47 10.13 -0.54
CA THR A 398 -38.36 10.75 0.78
C THR A 398 -37.13 11.61 0.92
N ARG A 399 -36.04 11.31 0.17
CA ARG A 399 -34.74 11.99 0.23
C ARG A 399 -34.26 12.25 1.68
N ALA A 400 -34.69 11.39 2.61
CA ALA A 400 -34.21 11.47 3.97
C ALA A 400 -32.68 11.27 3.94
N GLU A 401 -31.92 12.20 4.47
CA GLU A 401 -30.49 12.04 4.61
C GLU A 401 -30.18 10.76 5.40
N GLY A 402 -29.28 9.94 4.90
CA GLY A 402 -28.79 8.78 5.60
C GLY A 402 -27.94 9.16 6.81
N GLU A 403 -27.54 8.16 7.58
CA GLU A 403 -26.61 8.37 8.69
C GLU A 403 -25.26 8.87 8.17
N PRO A 404 -24.68 9.95 8.74
CA PRO A 404 -23.41 10.49 8.29
C PRO A 404 -22.25 9.54 8.61
N SER A 405 -21.25 9.50 7.73
CA SER A 405 -20.03 8.71 7.93
C SER A 405 -19.34 8.97 9.26
N SER A 406 -19.41 10.20 9.77
CA SER A 406 -18.80 10.57 11.06
C SER A 406 -19.41 9.81 12.25
N ALA A 407 -20.71 9.56 12.25
CA ALA A 407 -21.39 8.82 13.32
C ALA A 407 -21.01 7.31 13.26
N ILE A 408 -20.98 6.74 12.05
CA ILE A 408 -20.54 5.34 11.87
C ILE A 408 -19.07 5.20 12.24
N LYS A 409 -18.21 6.14 11.81
CA LYS A 409 -16.78 6.15 12.14
C LYS A 409 -16.55 6.19 13.64
N GLN A 410 -17.31 6.98 14.39
CA GLN A 410 -17.16 7.04 15.84
C GLN A 410 -17.38 5.66 16.49
N ARG A 411 -18.43 4.92 16.11
CA ARG A 411 -18.67 3.56 16.62
C ARG A 411 -17.57 2.57 16.23
N VAL A 412 -17.04 2.73 15.00
CA VAL A 412 -15.91 1.93 14.52
C VAL A 412 -14.65 2.23 15.33
N ASP A 413 -14.36 3.51 15.61
CA ASP A 413 -13.21 3.93 16.39
C ASP A 413 -13.31 3.47 17.85
N ASP A 414 -14.51 3.49 18.45
CA ASP A 414 -14.77 2.96 19.79
C ASP A 414 -14.50 1.45 19.86
N ALA A 415 -15.02 0.66 18.90
CA ALA A 415 -14.75 -0.76 18.80
C ALA A 415 -13.25 -1.07 18.56
N ARG A 416 -12.57 -0.26 17.75
CA ARG A 416 -11.12 -0.38 17.55
C ARG A 416 -10.32 -0.03 18.81
N SER A 417 -10.79 0.90 19.61
CA SER A 417 -10.17 1.22 20.90
C SER A 417 -10.20 0.02 21.83
N ILE A 418 -11.31 -0.74 21.88
CA ILE A 418 -11.43 -2.00 22.65
C ILE A 418 -10.42 -3.04 22.11
N GLN A 419 -10.31 -3.19 20.78
CA GLN A 419 -9.36 -4.12 20.16
C GLN A 419 -7.91 -3.72 20.45
N ASN A 420 -7.58 -2.43 20.40
CA ASN A 420 -6.26 -1.90 20.72
C ASN A 420 -5.87 -2.15 22.19
N GLN A 421 -6.83 -2.08 23.13
CA GLN A 421 -6.60 -2.45 24.53
C GLN A 421 -6.35 -3.96 24.67
N ARG A 422 -7.05 -4.79 23.88
CA ARG A 422 -6.93 -6.25 23.86
C ARG A 422 -5.61 -6.74 23.29
N PHE A 423 -5.18 -6.19 22.15
CA PHE A 423 -4.03 -6.68 21.38
C PHE A 423 -2.76 -5.83 21.54
N GLY A 424 -2.87 -4.65 22.15
CA GLY A 424 -1.82 -3.64 22.20
C GLY A 424 -1.86 -2.69 21.00
N VAL A 425 -1.74 -1.40 21.26
CA VAL A 425 -1.85 -0.32 20.25
C VAL A 425 -0.85 -0.49 19.10
N SER A 426 0.36 -0.95 19.42
CA SER A 426 1.44 -1.12 18.42
C SER A 426 1.29 -2.37 17.55
N SER A 427 0.31 -3.24 17.83
CA SER A 427 0.17 -4.51 17.08
C SER A 427 -0.46 -4.31 15.70
N GLY A 428 -1.25 -3.25 15.50
CA GLY A 428 -2.06 -3.06 14.30
C GLY A 428 -3.07 -4.19 14.04
N MET A 429 -3.31 -5.04 15.06
CA MET A 429 -4.13 -6.24 14.98
C MET A 429 -5.61 -5.91 15.11
N CYS A 430 -6.45 -6.63 14.38
CA CYS A 430 -7.90 -6.52 14.44
C CYS A 430 -8.54 -7.91 14.56
N ASN A 431 -9.84 -7.95 14.91
CA ASN A 431 -10.53 -9.21 15.15
C ASN A 431 -10.48 -10.20 13.97
N ALA A 432 -10.53 -9.72 12.72
CA ALA A 432 -10.42 -10.58 11.55
C ALA A 432 -9.09 -11.37 11.48
N ARG A 433 -8.05 -10.89 12.15
CA ARG A 433 -6.72 -11.49 12.17
C ARG A 433 -6.40 -12.31 13.41
N MET A 434 -7.36 -12.48 14.33
CA MET A 434 -7.18 -13.33 15.51
C MET A 434 -6.79 -14.76 15.10
N GLY A 435 -5.71 -15.26 15.68
CA GLY A 435 -5.33 -16.65 15.60
C GLY A 435 -6.06 -17.51 16.62
N PRO A 436 -5.83 -18.84 16.62
CA PRO A 436 -6.49 -19.75 17.56
C PRO A 436 -6.21 -19.44 19.05
N GLY A 437 -5.05 -18.82 19.35
CA GLY A 437 -4.67 -18.42 20.70
C GLY A 437 -5.55 -17.27 21.22
N GLU A 438 -5.64 -16.21 20.43
CA GLU A 438 -6.45 -15.03 20.77
C GLU A 438 -7.94 -15.36 20.81
N MET A 439 -8.42 -16.22 19.89
CA MET A 439 -9.81 -16.65 19.89
C MET A 439 -10.20 -17.37 21.18
N ARG A 440 -9.35 -18.24 21.73
CA ARG A 440 -9.59 -18.91 23.02
C ARG A 440 -9.64 -17.94 24.19
N LEU A 441 -8.84 -16.86 24.14
CA LEU A 441 -8.78 -15.87 25.21
C LEU A 441 -9.94 -14.87 25.20
N TYR A 442 -10.39 -14.47 23.99
CA TYR A 442 -11.27 -13.31 23.83
C TYR A 442 -12.63 -13.60 23.22
N CYS A 443 -12.88 -14.86 22.80
CA CYS A 443 -14.13 -15.24 22.13
C CYS A 443 -14.88 -16.34 22.91
N ALA A 444 -14.94 -16.22 24.23
CA ALA A 444 -15.79 -17.10 25.04
C ALA A 444 -17.25 -16.84 24.68
N LEU A 445 -18.02 -17.93 24.55
CA LEU A 445 -19.46 -17.92 24.30
C LEU A 445 -20.20 -18.21 25.62
N ASP A 446 -21.34 -17.58 25.82
CA ASP A 446 -22.27 -18.02 26.84
C ASP A 446 -23.06 -19.28 26.39
N GLU A 447 -23.81 -19.90 27.27
CA GLU A 447 -24.54 -21.14 26.98
C GLU A 447 -25.56 -21.00 25.83
N GLU A 448 -26.21 -19.82 25.72
CA GLU A 448 -27.19 -19.56 24.67
C GLU A 448 -26.50 -19.36 23.32
N ALA A 449 -25.38 -18.62 23.28
CA ALA A 449 -24.57 -18.42 22.08
C ALA A 449 -23.95 -19.73 21.59
N GLU A 450 -23.47 -20.59 22.52
CA GLU A 450 -22.94 -21.91 22.18
C GLU A 450 -24.03 -22.82 21.59
N ALA A 451 -25.22 -22.85 22.18
CA ALA A 451 -26.36 -23.62 21.68
C ALA A 451 -26.76 -23.16 20.26
N LEU A 452 -26.83 -21.83 20.02
CA LEU A 452 -27.15 -21.27 18.71
C LEU A 452 -26.07 -21.60 17.69
N MET A 453 -24.80 -21.48 18.06
CA MET A 453 -23.67 -21.78 17.16
C MET A 453 -23.63 -23.28 16.81
N LYS A 454 -23.93 -24.17 17.75
CA LYS A 454 -24.04 -25.61 17.48
C LYS A 454 -25.18 -25.91 16.49
N LEU A 455 -26.35 -25.31 16.70
CA LEU A 455 -27.49 -25.47 15.79
C LEU A 455 -27.11 -24.99 14.36
N ALA A 456 -26.46 -23.83 14.23
CA ALA A 456 -26.00 -23.31 12.95
C ALA A 456 -24.97 -24.24 12.30
N PHE A 457 -24.02 -24.77 13.08
CA PHE A 457 -22.99 -25.68 12.58
C PHE A 457 -23.60 -26.94 11.97
N GLU A 458 -24.57 -27.54 12.64
CA GLU A 458 -25.25 -28.76 12.20
C GLU A 458 -26.19 -28.49 11.00
N SER A 459 -27.00 -27.41 11.05
CA SER A 459 -28.02 -27.14 10.04
C SER A 459 -27.45 -26.59 8.73
N MET A 460 -26.38 -25.79 8.81
CA MET A 460 -25.74 -25.17 7.63
C MET A 460 -24.56 -25.97 7.10
N GLY A 461 -24.14 -27.07 7.76
CA GLY A 461 -22.98 -27.88 7.36
C GLY A 461 -21.67 -27.08 7.38
N LEU A 462 -21.47 -26.24 8.40
CA LEU A 462 -20.31 -25.35 8.49
C LEU A 462 -19.00 -26.14 8.63
N THR A 463 -17.93 -25.60 8.06
CA THR A 463 -16.57 -26.10 8.28
C THR A 463 -15.94 -25.44 9.51
N ALA A 464 -14.85 -26.01 10.04
CA ALA A 464 -14.09 -25.38 11.13
C ALA A 464 -13.67 -23.94 10.79
N ARG A 465 -13.26 -23.69 9.55
CA ARG A 465 -12.91 -22.35 9.08
C ARG A 465 -14.10 -21.40 9.07
N SER A 466 -15.28 -21.87 8.70
CA SER A 466 -16.50 -21.07 8.73
C SER A 466 -16.91 -20.75 10.16
N TYR A 467 -16.75 -21.72 11.08
CA TYR A 467 -16.95 -21.52 12.52
C TYR A 467 -16.06 -20.39 13.05
N ASP A 468 -14.75 -20.47 12.83
CA ASP A 468 -13.79 -19.46 13.29
C ASP A 468 -14.14 -18.05 12.80
N ARG A 469 -14.63 -17.92 11.56
CA ARG A 469 -15.02 -16.62 11.00
C ARG A 469 -16.26 -16.05 11.65
N ILE A 470 -17.31 -16.89 11.83
CA ILE A 470 -18.52 -16.45 12.52
C ILE A 470 -18.15 -15.92 13.91
N ILE A 471 -17.27 -16.61 14.62
CA ILE A 471 -16.81 -16.19 15.94
C ILE A 471 -16.06 -14.84 15.89
N ARG A 472 -15.15 -14.65 14.93
CA ARG A 472 -14.42 -13.36 14.76
C ARG A 472 -15.37 -12.20 14.43
N VAL A 473 -16.35 -12.44 13.55
CA VAL A 473 -17.39 -11.45 13.21
C VAL A 473 -18.26 -11.16 14.42
N ALA A 474 -18.72 -12.20 15.16
CA ALA A 474 -19.50 -12.04 16.36
C ALA A 474 -18.74 -11.25 17.45
N ARG A 475 -17.44 -11.49 17.62
CA ARG A 475 -16.59 -10.68 18.52
C ARG A 475 -16.58 -9.21 18.10
N THR A 476 -16.54 -8.94 16.80
CA THR A 476 -16.58 -7.56 16.30
C THR A 476 -17.94 -6.91 16.54
N VAL A 477 -19.04 -7.64 16.35
CA VAL A 477 -20.39 -7.14 16.67
C VAL A 477 -20.49 -6.83 18.16
N ALA A 478 -19.99 -7.72 19.03
CA ALA A 478 -19.97 -7.49 20.47
C ALA A 478 -19.10 -6.28 20.88
N ASP A 479 -17.96 -6.05 20.20
CA ASP A 479 -17.14 -4.85 20.42
C ASP A 479 -17.86 -3.56 20.03
N LEU A 480 -18.63 -3.58 18.93
CA LEU A 480 -19.48 -2.45 18.49
C LEU A 480 -20.61 -2.17 19.48
N ASP A 481 -21.13 -3.20 20.14
CA ASP A 481 -22.18 -3.09 21.17
C ASP A 481 -21.59 -2.80 22.57
N GLY A 482 -20.24 -2.68 22.69
CA GLY A 482 -19.55 -2.47 23.97
C GLY A 482 -19.68 -3.66 24.93
N SER A 483 -20.02 -4.84 24.44
CA SER A 483 -20.20 -6.04 25.26
C SER A 483 -18.86 -6.75 25.53
N PRO A 484 -18.52 -7.09 26.77
CA PRO A 484 -17.30 -7.84 27.08
C PRO A 484 -17.34 -9.26 26.52
N ASP A 485 -18.51 -9.89 26.49
CA ASP A 485 -18.72 -11.27 26.08
C ASP A 485 -19.55 -11.37 24.79
N ILE A 486 -19.40 -12.49 24.09
CA ILE A 486 -20.16 -12.78 22.87
C ILE A 486 -21.49 -13.41 23.31
N GLN A 487 -22.61 -12.73 23.08
CA GLN A 487 -23.96 -13.18 23.37
C GLN A 487 -24.65 -13.78 22.15
N ALA A 488 -25.77 -14.47 22.36
CA ALA A 488 -26.54 -15.11 21.28
C ALA A 488 -26.95 -14.16 20.15
N GLN A 489 -27.28 -12.89 20.45
CA GLN A 489 -27.62 -11.89 19.46
C GLN A 489 -26.43 -11.56 18.50
N HIS A 490 -25.19 -11.55 19.02
CA HIS A 490 -23.99 -11.28 18.21
C HIS A 490 -23.69 -12.46 17.26
N ILE A 491 -23.93 -13.69 17.74
CA ILE A 491 -23.84 -14.90 16.91
C ILE A 491 -24.93 -14.90 15.83
N ALA A 492 -26.16 -14.53 16.19
CA ALA A 492 -27.29 -14.47 15.24
C ALA A 492 -27.00 -13.46 14.10
N GLU A 493 -26.47 -12.25 14.40
CA GLU A 493 -26.05 -11.28 13.40
C GLU A 493 -24.92 -11.83 12.53
N ALA A 494 -23.88 -12.43 13.11
CA ALA A 494 -22.75 -13.00 12.40
C ALA A 494 -23.14 -14.14 11.44
N ILE A 495 -24.10 -15.00 11.85
CA ILE A 495 -24.64 -16.07 11.00
C ILE A 495 -25.36 -15.50 9.78
N GLN A 496 -26.11 -14.40 9.93
CA GLN A 496 -26.82 -13.76 8.80
C GLN A 496 -25.86 -13.35 7.68
N TYR A 497 -24.64 -12.93 8.02
CA TYR A 497 -23.60 -12.58 7.01
C TYR A 497 -23.02 -13.79 6.28
N ARG A 498 -23.45 -15.00 6.60
CA ARG A 498 -23.07 -16.24 5.91
C ARG A 498 -24.24 -17.06 5.38
N SER A 499 -25.47 -16.59 5.58
CA SER A 499 -26.68 -17.29 5.13
C SER A 499 -26.92 -17.17 3.61
N VAL A 500 -26.22 -16.26 2.93
CA VAL A 500 -26.32 -16.06 1.48
C VAL A 500 -25.57 -17.18 0.76
N GLN A 501 -26.32 -18.11 0.15
CA GLN A 501 -25.74 -19.24 -0.59
C GLN A 501 -25.17 -18.80 -1.93
N ILE A 502 -23.89 -19.08 -2.16
CA ILE A 502 -23.20 -18.88 -3.44
C ILE A 502 -22.84 -20.26 -4.00
N GLY A 503 -23.58 -20.71 -5.04
CA GLY A 503 -23.46 -22.06 -5.53
C GLY A 503 -23.98 -23.12 -4.57
N SER A 504 -23.68 -24.41 -4.80
CA SER A 504 -24.10 -25.52 -3.94
C SER A 504 -23.15 -25.80 -2.75
N ARG A 505 -22.35 -24.79 -2.34
CA ARG A 505 -21.33 -24.97 -1.29
C ARG A 505 -21.34 -23.82 -0.30
N TRP A 506 -21.88 -24.12 0.87
CA TRP A 506 -21.43 -23.69 2.17
C TRP A 506 -21.32 -24.93 3.03
#